data_8e7c3920517ab37a561f3f4b953b4f95
#
_entry.id   8e7c3920517ab37a561f3f4b953b4f95
#
_cell.length_a   1.000
_cell.length_b   1.000
_cell.length_c   1.000
_cell.angle_alpha   90.00
_cell.angle_beta   90.00
_cell.angle_gamma   90.00
#
_symmetry.space_group_name_H-M   'P 1'
#
loop_
_entity.id
_entity.type
_entity.pdbx_description
1 polymer ?
#
loop_
_entity_poly.entity_id
_entity_poly.type
_entity_poly.pdbx_seq_one_letter_code
_entity_poly.pdbx_strand_id
1 'polypeptide(L)'
;MTRGTHGALRLALALAAAWALLAACESPVIPKPGKPDVEHALTREALSDRMLVEQLRRDWRELRRADLAPEQRQAVIDRYNSRLETLMARLRYDVHREGSTGATPFQDIVDFSHSGLSLPSLRMVYEDIVPAREVEFEYLEEHYAAPGLGVPLVGVVPADVARELQDKDAALASAHTQGTVVTLTAVLDFPDSPRNARPNLRFIPRLEQETIDVGRLRYQLAADLSAPMEIYWRLTYEDKNRFLGLLRPQKMRESIGLTSLQPYNPNKIPVVLTHGLLSDARTFGQLVNRLYVDPDIRNNFQFWYFNYPTGPAWVYNAAAYRAALAAVREKVDPKHRNRNWDNMVVVGHSMGGLITHYSQCVEPWNLLVNGGVVDPARLSELDKRHTGDMEEFFKPYVFEPVKAGMVVYFATPHRGAPMADFGIVRLLTKLIELPFAIVNETINVVTLRPDLFLLNPSEMTRWFTSVDQLSPEGYSIRGLQGLKTRDVPTFSVIGNRGRCGLLERSSDGVVPYWSSHINWGDEEFIVPESHSVQKHKDTAEYMKIILHEYLQEHPAIRYTRGSIVNINQENE
;
A
#
# COMPACT_ATOMS: atom_id res chain seq x y z
N MET A 1 29.64 -24.20 37.60
CA MET A 1 30.07 -23.52 36.35
C MET A 1 29.44 -24.12 35.06
N THR A 2 28.19 -24.59 35.07
CA THR A 2 27.62 -25.32 33.90
C THR A 2 26.25 -24.79 33.42
N ARG A 3 25.74 -23.67 33.91
CA ARG A 3 24.47 -23.11 33.46
C ARG A 3 24.60 -21.97 32.44
N GLY A 4 25.81 -21.40 32.22
CA GLY A 4 26.04 -20.30 31.28
C GLY A 4 26.25 -20.75 29.82
N THR A 5 26.77 -21.94 29.59
CA THR A 5 27.14 -22.41 28.23
C THR A 5 25.94 -22.86 27.39
N HIS A 6 24.87 -23.37 28.02
CA HIS A 6 23.66 -23.79 27.30
C HIS A 6 22.82 -22.59 26.79
N GLY A 7 22.87 -21.45 27.47
CA GLY A 7 22.19 -20.23 27.02
C GLY A 7 22.84 -19.62 25.79
N ALA A 8 24.17 -19.54 25.79
CA ALA A 8 24.95 -19.01 24.66
C ALA A 8 24.83 -19.91 23.41
N LEU A 9 24.82 -21.24 23.60
CA LEU A 9 24.67 -22.18 22.49
C LEU A 9 23.25 -22.12 21.86
N ARG A 10 22.21 -21.97 22.68
CA ARG A 10 20.84 -21.78 22.18
C ARG A 10 20.65 -20.44 21.44
N LEU A 11 21.28 -19.38 21.92
CA LEU A 11 21.29 -18.09 21.26
C LEU A 11 22.06 -18.14 19.93
N ALA A 12 23.21 -18.81 19.90
CA ALA A 12 24.00 -19.00 18.69
C ALA A 12 23.25 -19.87 17.65
N LEU A 13 22.54 -20.90 18.09
CA LEU A 13 21.71 -21.75 17.22
C LEU A 13 20.47 -20.99 16.71
N ALA A 14 19.84 -20.16 17.52
CA ALA A 14 18.72 -19.31 17.09
C ALA A 14 19.17 -18.22 16.10
N LEU A 15 20.34 -17.63 16.32
CA LEU A 15 20.95 -16.68 15.39
C LEU A 15 21.44 -17.36 14.11
N ALA A 16 21.98 -18.56 14.17
CA ALA A 16 22.37 -19.36 13.01
C ALA A 16 21.15 -19.83 12.22
N ALA A 17 20.04 -20.22 12.88
CA ALA A 17 18.79 -20.54 12.21
C ALA A 17 18.14 -19.32 11.55
N ALA A 18 18.19 -18.16 12.21
CA ALA A 18 17.77 -16.89 11.62
C ALA A 18 18.65 -16.49 10.43
N TRP A 19 19.96 -16.76 10.53
CA TRP A 19 20.91 -16.51 9.43
C TRP A 19 20.73 -17.51 8.26
N ALA A 20 20.44 -18.79 8.56
CA ALA A 20 20.13 -19.78 7.54
C ALA A 20 18.80 -19.49 6.81
N LEU A 21 17.79 -19.00 7.53
CA LEU A 21 16.53 -18.50 6.95
C LEU A 21 16.75 -17.23 6.09
N LEU A 22 17.70 -16.38 6.47
CA LEU A 22 18.10 -15.20 5.71
C LEU A 22 18.96 -15.56 4.47
N ALA A 23 19.74 -16.64 4.52
CA ALA A 23 20.59 -17.08 3.44
C ALA A 23 19.86 -17.95 2.38
N ALA A 24 18.70 -18.51 2.73
CA ALA A 24 17.93 -19.36 1.83
C ALA A 24 16.96 -18.57 0.91
N CYS A 25 16.83 -17.26 1.08
CA CYS A 25 16.06 -16.42 0.17
C CYS A 25 17.02 -15.78 -0.85
N GLU A 26 17.15 -16.39 -2.00
CA GLU A 26 17.61 -15.66 -3.19
C GLU A 26 16.62 -14.51 -3.45
N SER A 27 17.14 -13.30 -3.68
CA SER A 27 16.31 -12.12 -3.99
C SER A 27 15.45 -12.43 -5.21
N PRO A 28 14.12 -12.31 -5.14
CA PRO A 28 13.27 -12.49 -6.30
C PRO A 28 13.54 -11.33 -7.26
N VAL A 29 14.35 -11.60 -8.23
CA VAL A 29 14.56 -10.71 -9.38
C VAL A 29 13.25 -10.70 -10.19
N ILE A 30 12.81 -9.54 -10.68
CA ILE A 30 11.81 -9.50 -11.78
C ILE A 30 12.25 -10.55 -12.80
N PRO A 31 11.40 -11.52 -13.18
CA PRO A 31 11.81 -12.58 -14.06
C PRO A 31 12.44 -11.97 -15.30
N LYS A 32 13.75 -12.19 -15.48
CA LYS A 32 14.41 -11.75 -16.71
C LYS A 32 13.63 -12.37 -17.88
N PRO A 33 13.39 -11.62 -18.95
CA PRO A 33 12.73 -12.18 -20.11
C PRO A 33 13.52 -13.44 -20.50
N GLY A 34 12.88 -14.61 -20.33
CA GLY A 34 13.44 -15.85 -20.86
C GLY A 34 13.76 -15.59 -22.33
N LYS A 35 14.90 -16.12 -22.86
CA LYS A 35 14.99 -16.21 -24.32
C LYS A 35 13.64 -16.76 -24.77
N PRO A 36 12.85 -16.05 -25.59
CA PRO A 36 11.68 -16.64 -26.19
C PRO A 36 12.22 -17.95 -26.75
N ASP A 37 11.51 -19.06 -26.56
CA ASP A 37 11.98 -20.40 -26.91
C ASP A 37 12.43 -20.40 -28.36
N VAL A 38 13.62 -19.89 -28.59
CA VAL A 38 14.23 -19.58 -29.89
C VAL A 38 14.55 -20.89 -30.57
N GLU A 39 14.77 -21.96 -29.79
CA GLU A 39 14.94 -23.29 -30.33
C GLU A 39 13.66 -23.87 -30.94
N HIS A 40 12.49 -23.58 -30.37
CA HIS A 40 11.21 -23.94 -30.98
C HIS A 40 10.71 -22.91 -32.01
N ALA A 41 11.10 -21.65 -31.90
CA ALA A 41 10.71 -20.59 -32.84
C ALA A 41 11.63 -20.50 -34.07
N LEU A 42 12.85 -21.08 -34.01
CA LEU A 42 13.77 -21.13 -35.15
C LEU A 42 13.58 -22.36 -36.04
N THR A 43 12.77 -23.33 -35.65
CA THR A 43 12.40 -24.43 -36.52
C THR A 43 11.30 -23.98 -37.49
N ARG A 44 11.69 -23.61 -38.71
CA ARG A 44 10.94 -23.48 -39.99
C ARG A 44 9.59 -22.72 -40.04
N GLU A 45 8.98 -22.30 -38.95
CA GLU A 45 7.69 -21.57 -38.90
C GLU A 45 7.73 -20.27 -38.06
N ALA A 46 8.89 -19.72 -37.76
CA ALA A 46 8.99 -18.41 -37.14
C ALA A 46 8.39 -17.36 -38.09
N LEU A 47 7.12 -17.07 -37.92
CA LEU A 47 6.48 -15.94 -38.56
C LEU A 47 7.35 -14.71 -38.29
N SER A 48 7.78 -14.01 -39.34
CA SER A 48 8.40 -12.71 -39.15
C SER A 48 7.43 -11.78 -38.41
N ASP A 49 7.91 -10.81 -37.65
CA ASP A 49 7.04 -9.86 -36.92
C ASP A 49 6.01 -9.21 -37.84
N ARG A 50 6.37 -8.93 -39.09
CA ARG A 50 5.47 -8.44 -40.11
C ARG A 50 4.33 -9.42 -40.41
N MET A 51 4.62 -10.72 -40.51
CA MET A 51 3.59 -11.75 -40.73
C MET A 51 2.67 -11.87 -39.53
N LEU A 52 3.21 -11.78 -38.32
CA LEU A 52 2.43 -11.80 -37.07
C LEU A 52 1.49 -10.58 -36.98
N VAL A 53 1.98 -9.40 -37.29
CA VAL A 53 1.17 -8.17 -37.37
C VAL A 53 0.06 -8.30 -38.43
N GLU A 54 0.33 -8.91 -39.60
CA GLU A 54 -0.71 -9.13 -40.63
C GLU A 54 -1.77 -10.17 -40.20
N GLN A 55 -1.39 -11.17 -39.39
CA GLN A 55 -2.36 -12.09 -38.80
C GLN A 55 -3.23 -11.40 -37.75
N LEU A 56 -2.63 -10.57 -36.88
CA LEU A 56 -3.36 -9.74 -35.91
C LEU A 56 -4.31 -8.76 -36.63
N ARG A 57 -3.91 -8.20 -37.77
CA ARG A 57 -4.80 -7.37 -38.63
C ARG A 57 -6.01 -8.13 -39.14
N ARG A 58 -5.87 -9.40 -39.49
CA ARG A 58 -7.01 -10.26 -39.91
C ARG A 58 -7.96 -10.50 -38.75
N ASP A 59 -7.42 -10.86 -37.56
CA ASP A 59 -8.22 -11.07 -36.36
C ASP A 59 -8.96 -9.77 -35.96
N TRP A 60 -8.30 -8.62 -36.04
CA TRP A 60 -8.91 -7.32 -35.75
C TRP A 60 -10.08 -6.99 -36.69
N ARG A 61 -9.95 -7.29 -37.97
CA ARG A 61 -11.06 -7.14 -38.92
C ARG A 61 -12.22 -8.06 -38.61
N GLU A 62 -11.93 -9.29 -38.18
CA GLU A 62 -12.94 -10.26 -37.80
C GLU A 62 -13.68 -9.82 -36.53
N LEU A 63 -12.99 -9.25 -35.54
CA LEU A 63 -13.59 -8.68 -34.33
C LEU A 63 -14.56 -7.53 -34.59
N ARG A 64 -14.47 -6.85 -35.74
CA ARG A 64 -15.43 -5.80 -36.17
C ARG A 64 -16.77 -6.34 -36.65
N ARG A 65 -16.87 -7.61 -36.90
CA ARG A 65 -18.09 -8.24 -37.43
C ARG A 65 -19.14 -8.37 -36.34
N ALA A 66 -20.30 -7.77 -36.56
CA ALA A 66 -21.44 -7.86 -35.65
C ALA A 66 -22.17 -9.20 -35.68
N ASP A 67 -22.04 -9.95 -36.78
CA ASP A 67 -22.73 -11.21 -37.07
C ASP A 67 -22.04 -12.45 -36.48
N LEU A 68 -20.93 -12.31 -35.75
CA LEU A 68 -20.27 -13.45 -35.09
C LEU A 68 -21.11 -13.96 -33.91
N ALA A 69 -21.32 -15.27 -33.86
CA ALA A 69 -21.83 -15.92 -32.65
C ALA A 69 -20.88 -15.74 -31.45
N PRO A 70 -21.38 -15.78 -30.21
CA PRO A 70 -20.56 -15.56 -29.02
C PRO A 70 -19.31 -16.45 -28.96
N GLU A 71 -19.43 -17.75 -29.26
CA GLU A 71 -18.33 -18.71 -29.25
C GLU A 71 -17.30 -18.41 -30.35
N GLN A 72 -17.76 -18.00 -31.54
CA GLN A 72 -16.88 -17.61 -32.64
C GLN A 72 -16.09 -16.33 -32.26
N ARG A 73 -16.79 -15.37 -31.66
CA ARG A 73 -16.17 -14.12 -31.17
C ARG A 73 -15.10 -14.39 -30.12
N GLN A 74 -15.39 -15.29 -29.17
CA GLN A 74 -14.41 -15.69 -28.15
C GLN A 74 -13.19 -16.36 -28.79
N ALA A 75 -13.40 -17.27 -29.74
CA ALA A 75 -12.29 -17.92 -30.45
C ALA A 75 -11.39 -16.92 -31.21
N VAL A 76 -11.98 -15.84 -31.76
CA VAL A 76 -11.19 -14.76 -32.39
C VAL A 76 -10.40 -13.97 -31.32
N ILE A 77 -11.01 -13.65 -30.18
CA ILE A 77 -10.34 -12.97 -29.07
C ILE A 77 -9.14 -13.81 -28.59
N ASP A 78 -9.34 -15.09 -28.32
CA ASP A 78 -8.29 -15.99 -27.83
C ASP A 78 -7.12 -16.09 -28.82
N ARG A 79 -7.43 -16.23 -30.11
CA ARG A 79 -6.42 -16.26 -31.18
C ARG A 79 -5.66 -14.93 -31.30
N TYR A 80 -6.37 -13.81 -31.23
CA TYR A 80 -5.79 -12.48 -31.26
C TYR A 80 -4.86 -12.28 -30.05
N ASN A 81 -5.34 -12.58 -28.84
CA ASN A 81 -4.57 -12.44 -27.59
C ASN A 81 -3.29 -13.30 -27.63
N SER A 82 -3.38 -14.58 -28.04
CA SER A 82 -2.22 -15.48 -28.15
C SER A 82 -1.14 -14.96 -29.11
N ARG A 83 -1.55 -14.41 -30.25
CA ARG A 83 -0.64 -13.79 -31.23
C ARG A 83 -0.01 -12.51 -30.67
N LEU A 84 -0.81 -11.69 -29.99
CA LEU A 84 -0.32 -10.46 -29.38
C LEU A 84 0.64 -10.76 -28.22
N GLU A 85 0.40 -11.81 -27.43
CA GLU A 85 1.35 -12.27 -26.41
C GLU A 85 2.70 -12.65 -27.01
N THR A 86 2.70 -13.38 -28.13
CA THR A 86 3.93 -13.71 -28.85
C THR A 86 4.68 -12.44 -29.28
N LEU A 87 3.95 -11.45 -29.76
CA LEU A 87 4.52 -10.15 -30.13
C LEU A 87 5.13 -9.43 -28.91
N MET A 88 4.41 -9.41 -27.79
CA MET A 88 4.85 -8.77 -26.54
C MET A 88 6.10 -9.45 -25.97
N ALA A 89 6.18 -10.78 -25.98
CA ALA A 89 7.35 -11.51 -25.50
C ALA A 89 8.61 -11.15 -26.32
N ARG A 90 8.48 -11.07 -27.65
CA ARG A 90 9.58 -10.64 -28.52
C ARG A 90 10.00 -9.20 -28.27
N LEU A 91 9.04 -8.29 -28.19
CA LEU A 91 9.29 -6.88 -27.91
C LEU A 91 10.03 -6.71 -26.56
N ARG A 92 9.60 -7.41 -25.52
CA ARG A 92 10.24 -7.39 -24.21
C ARG A 92 11.68 -7.91 -24.30
N TYR A 93 11.91 -9.00 -25.01
CA TYR A 93 13.24 -9.55 -25.23
C TYR A 93 14.16 -8.56 -25.95
N ASP A 94 13.69 -7.91 -27.01
CA ASP A 94 14.47 -6.93 -27.76
C ASP A 94 14.83 -5.68 -26.93
N VAL A 95 13.90 -5.24 -26.07
CA VAL A 95 14.14 -4.11 -25.14
C VAL A 95 15.23 -4.44 -24.12
N HIS A 96 15.31 -5.70 -23.64
CA HIS A 96 16.27 -6.13 -22.63
C HIS A 96 17.59 -6.68 -23.19
N ARG A 97 17.73 -6.81 -24.49
CA ARG A 97 18.97 -7.28 -25.10
C ARG A 97 20.11 -6.31 -24.84
N GLU A 98 21.28 -6.82 -24.40
CA GLU A 98 22.46 -6.02 -24.14
C GLU A 98 22.84 -5.17 -25.35
N GLY A 99 23.13 -3.88 -25.14
CA GLY A 99 23.46 -2.92 -26.18
C GLY A 99 22.27 -2.33 -26.94
N SER A 100 21.04 -2.66 -26.55
CA SER A 100 19.84 -2.05 -27.14
C SER A 100 19.77 -0.57 -26.77
N THR A 101 19.68 0.29 -27.78
CA THR A 101 19.41 1.74 -27.62
C THR A 101 17.94 2.01 -27.26
N GLY A 102 17.14 0.97 -27.01
CA GLY A 102 15.69 1.05 -26.87
C GLY A 102 14.94 1.14 -28.21
N ALA A 103 15.66 1.30 -29.32
CA ALA A 103 15.09 1.16 -30.65
C ALA A 103 14.99 -0.34 -31.00
N THR A 104 13.80 -0.80 -31.31
CA THR A 104 13.54 -2.18 -31.71
C THR A 104 13.11 -2.23 -33.18
N PRO A 105 13.33 -3.34 -33.91
CA PRO A 105 12.79 -3.51 -35.26
C PRO A 105 11.26 -3.32 -35.34
N PHE A 106 10.57 -3.45 -34.22
CA PHE A 106 9.13 -3.20 -34.09
C PHE A 106 8.73 -1.76 -34.38
N GLN A 107 9.57 -0.76 -34.04
CA GLN A 107 9.27 0.66 -34.28
C GLN A 107 9.16 1.00 -35.77
N ASP A 108 9.69 0.14 -36.63
CA ASP A 108 9.55 0.30 -38.08
C ASP A 108 8.21 -0.18 -38.61
N ILE A 109 7.47 -0.98 -37.85
CA ILE A 109 6.22 -1.61 -38.28
C ILE A 109 5.01 -1.27 -37.43
N VAL A 110 5.22 -0.78 -36.18
CA VAL A 110 4.16 -0.48 -35.20
C VAL A 110 4.46 0.85 -34.52
N ASP A 111 3.45 1.69 -34.33
CA ASP A 111 3.55 2.86 -33.47
C ASP A 111 3.17 2.48 -32.04
N PHE A 112 3.72 3.18 -31.05
CA PHE A 112 3.42 2.96 -29.63
C PHE A 112 2.61 4.10 -29.05
N SER A 113 1.66 3.79 -28.16
CA SER A 113 0.96 4.83 -27.39
C SER A 113 0.62 4.38 -25.97
N HIS A 114 0.58 5.34 -25.05
CA HIS A 114 0.13 5.19 -23.68
C HIS A 114 -0.95 6.24 -23.40
N SER A 115 -2.12 5.82 -22.89
CA SER A 115 -3.24 6.73 -22.60
C SER A 115 -3.58 7.68 -23.75
N GLY A 116 -3.42 7.24 -25.00
CA GLY A 116 -3.67 8.05 -26.19
C GLY A 116 -2.54 8.99 -26.62
N LEU A 117 -1.45 9.08 -25.86
CA LEU A 117 -0.25 9.83 -26.22
C LEU A 117 0.71 8.95 -26.99
N SER A 118 1.25 9.46 -28.09
CA SER A 118 2.28 8.75 -28.88
C SER A 118 3.58 8.63 -28.09
N LEU A 119 4.18 7.44 -28.08
CA LEU A 119 5.44 7.16 -27.44
C LEU A 119 6.53 6.92 -28.51
N PRO A 120 7.56 7.77 -28.59
CA PRO A 120 8.70 7.53 -29.46
C PRO A 120 9.51 6.29 -29.08
N SER A 121 9.52 5.92 -27.79
CA SER A 121 10.16 4.71 -27.26
C SER A 121 9.47 4.26 -26.00
N LEU A 122 9.35 2.94 -25.77
CA LEU A 122 8.81 2.37 -24.53
C LEU A 122 9.64 2.73 -23.31
N ARG A 123 10.96 2.82 -23.43
CA ARG A 123 11.87 3.17 -22.33
C ARG A 123 11.68 4.59 -21.80
N MET A 124 10.93 5.44 -22.50
CA MET A 124 10.58 6.76 -21.98
C MET A 124 9.61 6.68 -20.80
N VAL A 125 8.86 5.59 -20.68
CA VAL A 125 7.83 5.44 -19.63
C VAL A 125 8.06 4.19 -18.79
N TYR A 126 8.57 3.11 -19.37
CA TYR A 126 8.70 1.83 -18.70
C TYR A 126 10.14 1.34 -18.68
N GLU A 127 10.61 0.91 -17.52
CA GLU A 127 11.83 0.13 -17.36
C GLU A 127 11.61 -1.29 -17.88
N ASP A 128 10.44 -1.86 -17.57
CA ASP A 128 10.00 -3.17 -18.07
C ASP A 128 8.49 -3.20 -18.28
N ILE A 129 8.03 -4.10 -19.15
CA ILE A 129 6.64 -4.44 -19.42
C ILE A 129 6.48 -5.97 -19.27
N VAL A 130 6.16 -6.41 -18.07
CA VAL A 130 6.11 -7.84 -17.73
C VAL A 130 4.74 -8.42 -18.09
N PRO A 131 4.65 -9.45 -18.97
CA PRO A 131 3.41 -10.18 -19.17
C PRO A 131 2.90 -10.76 -17.84
N ALA A 132 1.64 -10.50 -17.50
CA ALA A 132 1.09 -10.90 -16.21
C ALA A 132 1.20 -12.42 -15.96
N ARG A 133 1.10 -13.23 -17.01
CA ARG A 133 1.26 -14.69 -16.93
C ARG A 133 2.68 -15.17 -16.57
N GLU A 134 3.69 -14.31 -16.72
CA GLU A 134 5.08 -14.62 -16.35
C GLU A 134 5.37 -14.29 -14.88
N VAL A 135 4.41 -13.68 -14.17
CA VAL A 135 4.54 -13.33 -12.76
C VAL A 135 4.28 -14.55 -11.90
N GLU A 136 5.30 -14.97 -11.16
CA GLU A 136 5.16 -15.98 -10.12
C GLU A 136 4.61 -15.31 -8.85
N PHE A 137 3.64 -15.93 -8.19
CA PHE A 137 3.00 -15.41 -6.97
C PHE A 137 3.66 -15.99 -5.73
N GLU A 138 4.26 -15.12 -4.92
CA GLU A 138 4.92 -15.46 -3.65
C GLU A 138 4.20 -14.82 -2.46
N TYR A 139 3.73 -13.57 -2.63
CA TYR A 139 3.10 -12.79 -1.56
C TYR A 139 1.58 -12.89 -1.56
N LEU A 140 0.97 -13.15 -2.70
CA LEU A 140 -0.48 -13.26 -2.83
C LEU A 140 -0.90 -14.74 -2.97
N GLU A 141 -1.88 -15.15 -2.14
CA GLU A 141 -2.44 -16.50 -2.15
C GLU A 141 -3.50 -16.70 -3.24
N GLU A 142 -4.14 -15.61 -3.65
CA GLU A 142 -5.23 -15.61 -4.63
C GLU A 142 -4.86 -14.77 -5.84
N HIS A 143 -5.19 -15.29 -7.02
CA HIS A 143 -4.93 -14.66 -8.30
C HIS A 143 -6.23 -14.25 -8.98
N TYR A 144 -6.39 -12.97 -9.26
CA TYR A 144 -7.57 -12.39 -9.88
C TYR A 144 -7.24 -11.82 -11.25
N ALA A 145 -7.82 -12.44 -12.28
CA ALA A 145 -7.74 -12.00 -13.66
C ALA A 145 -9.15 -11.89 -14.28
N ALA A 146 -9.32 -10.95 -15.18
CA ALA A 146 -10.55 -10.78 -15.94
C ALA A 146 -10.28 -11.10 -17.42
N PRO A 147 -11.08 -12.00 -18.04
CA PRO A 147 -10.97 -12.29 -19.45
C PRO A 147 -11.40 -11.08 -20.30
N GLY A 148 -10.84 -10.97 -21.50
CA GLY A 148 -11.18 -9.89 -22.42
C GLY A 148 -10.23 -9.78 -23.60
N LEU A 149 -10.29 -8.67 -24.31
CA LEU A 149 -9.45 -8.37 -25.46
C LEU A 149 -8.13 -7.75 -24.99
N GLY A 150 -7.03 -8.23 -25.55
CA GLY A 150 -5.68 -7.73 -25.27
C GLY A 150 -4.87 -8.60 -24.29
N VAL A 151 -3.65 -8.21 -24.03
CA VAL A 151 -2.70 -8.92 -23.16
C VAL A 151 -2.50 -8.16 -21.88
N PRO A 152 -2.82 -8.73 -20.71
CA PRO A 152 -2.54 -8.13 -19.42
C PRO A 152 -1.02 -8.03 -19.17
N LEU A 153 -0.57 -6.85 -18.76
CA LEU A 153 0.82 -6.53 -18.49
C LEU A 153 0.97 -5.78 -17.16
N VAL A 154 2.16 -5.90 -16.58
CA VAL A 154 2.63 -5.02 -15.52
C VAL A 154 3.66 -4.07 -16.11
N GLY A 155 3.34 -2.79 -16.18
CA GLY A 155 4.31 -1.75 -16.51
C GLY A 155 5.12 -1.38 -15.27
N VAL A 156 6.45 -1.47 -15.36
CA VAL A 156 7.37 -1.01 -14.30
C VAL A 156 7.92 0.35 -14.71
N VAL A 157 7.64 1.38 -13.93
CA VAL A 157 8.07 2.75 -14.18
C VAL A 157 9.34 3.02 -13.36
N PRO A 158 10.46 3.45 -13.96
CA PRO A 158 11.68 3.78 -13.23
C PRO A 158 11.47 4.89 -12.20
N ALA A 159 12.20 4.85 -11.08
CA ALA A 159 12.03 5.80 -9.99
C ALA A 159 12.38 7.26 -10.37
N ASP A 160 13.30 7.46 -11.30
CA ASP A 160 13.67 8.77 -11.86
C ASP A 160 12.59 9.31 -12.80
N VAL A 161 12.08 8.49 -13.70
CA VAL A 161 10.96 8.83 -14.59
C VAL A 161 9.69 9.10 -13.79
N ALA A 162 9.42 8.27 -12.76
CA ALA A 162 8.31 8.51 -11.85
C ALA A 162 8.42 9.87 -11.16
N ARG A 163 9.64 10.30 -10.75
CA ARG A 163 9.88 11.63 -10.18
C ARG A 163 9.66 12.75 -11.18
N GLU A 164 10.19 12.64 -12.40
CA GLU A 164 9.97 13.65 -13.46
C GLU A 164 8.49 13.78 -13.86
N LEU A 165 7.78 12.66 -13.91
CA LEU A 165 6.34 12.66 -14.18
C LEU A 165 5.56 13.27 -13.00
N GLN A 166 6.00 13.06 -11.76
CA GLN A 166 5.40 13.70 -10.58
C GLN A 166 5.57 15.21 -10.56
N ASP A 167 6.74 15.72 -10.99
CA ASP A 167 7.01 17.16 -11.06
C ASP A 167 6.18 17.84 -12.17
N LYS A 168 5.81 17.10 -13.21
CA LYS A 168 5.02 17.59 -14.35
C LYS A 168 3.51 17.39 -14.17
N ASP A 169 3.12 16.37 -13.43
CA ASP A 169 1.72 16.02 -13.18
C ASP A 169 1.55 15.64 -11.70
N ALA A 170 0.91 16.52 -10.93
CA ALA A 170 0.63 16.33 -9.51
C ALA A 170 -0.18 15.04 -9.23
N ALA A 171 -0.83 14.47 -10.26
CA ALA A 171 -1.55 13.20 -10.17
C ALA A 171 -0.63 11.99 -9.97
N LEU A 172 0.69 12.12 -10.20
CA LEU A 172 1.67 11.03 -10.05
C LEU A 172 2.42 11.07 -8.70
N ALA A 173 1.96 11.86 -7.74
CA ALA A 173 2.61 12.03 -6.46
C ALA A 173 2.48 10.80 -5.56
N SER A 174 3.30 9.80 -5.72
CA SER A 174 3.65 8.90 -4.62
C SER A 174 4.88 9.43 -3.89
N ALA A 175 4.83 9.56 -2.56
CA ALA A 175 5.84 10.31 -1.80
C ALA A 175 7.22 9.65 -1.76
N HIS A 176 7.35 8.36 -2.07
CA HIS A 176 8.61 7.64 -2.18
C HIS A 176 8.51 6.62 -3.30
N THR A 177 9.13 6.94 -4.40
CA THR A 177 9.16 6.07 -5.57
C THR A 177 10.44 5.26 -5.64
N GLN A 178 10.37 4.07 -5.09
CA GLN A 178 11.13 2.97 -5.65
C GLN A 178 10.19 2.32 -6.67
N GLY A 179 10.33 2.64 -7.96
CA GLY A 179 9.53 2.12 -9.06
C GLY A 179 8.01 2.03 -8.79
N THR A 180 7.20 2.68 -9.57
CA THR A 180 5.75 2.46 -9.57
C THR A 180 5.41 1.35 -10.55
N VAL A 181 4.38 0.58 -10.24
CA VAL A 181 3.82 -0.39 -11.17
C VAL A 181 2.48 0.10 -11.71
N VAL A 182 2.20 -0.20 -12.96
CA VAL A 182 0.95 0.16 -13.61
C VAL A 182 0.28 -1.09 -14.15
N THR A 183 -1.00 -1.26 -13.85
CA THR A 183 -1.82 -2.33 -14.43
C THR A 183 -2.17 -1.95 -15.88
N LEU A 184 -1.66 -2.68 -16.84
CA LEU A 184 -1.82 -2.38 -18.27
C LEU A 184 -2.53 -3.50 -19.02
N THR A 185 -3.15 -3.12 -20.12
CA THR A 185 -3.54 -4.07 -21.18
C THR A 185 -2.95 -3.59 -22.49
N ALA A 186 -2.17 -4.44 -23.15
CA ALA A 186 -1.70 -4.17 -24.50
C ALA A 186 -2.78 -4.55 -25.52
N VAL A 187 -3.01 -3.66 -26.47
CA VAL A 187 -3.89 -3.90 -27.63
C VAL A 187 -3.21 -3.34 -28.88
N LEU A 188 -3.06 -4.16 -29.92
CA LEU A 188 -2.62 -3.71 -31.23
C LEU A 188 -3.86 -3.34 -32.05
N ASP A 189 -4.11 -2.06 -32.22
CA ASP A 189 -5.22 -1.58 -33.04
C ASP A 189 -4.79 -1.26 -34.48
N PHE A 190 -5.75 -1.27 -35.36
CA PHE A 190 -5.54 -1.04 -36.79
C PHE A 190 -6.50 0.05 -37.25
N PRO A 191 -5.98 1.22 -37.66
CA PRO A 191 -6.81 2.35 -38.09
C PRO A 191 -7.64 2.01 -39.34
N ASP A 192 -8.77 2.68 -39.47
CA ASP A 192 -9.73 2.46 -40.56
C ASP A 192 -9.25 2.97 -41.93
N SER A 193 -8.27 3.83 -41.96
CA SER A 193 -7.76 4.53 -43.15
C SER A 193 -6.35 5.09 -42.92
N PRO A 194 -5.54 5.24 -43.93
CA PRO A 194 -5.48 4.62 -45.25
C PRO A 194 -4.71 3.27 -45.25
N ARG A 195 -4.63 2.56 -46.37
CA ARG A 195 -3.94 1.25 -46.50
C ARG A 195 -2.51 1.18 -45.95
N ASN A 196 -1.88 2.33 -45.72
CA ASN A 196 -0.50 2.48 -45.25
C ASN A 196 -0.37 2.99 -43.80
N ALA A 197 -1.46 3.17 -43.06
CA ALA A 197 -1.37 3.57 -41.67
C ALA A 197 -0.77 2.43 -40.83
N ARG A 198 0.24 2.77 -40.04
CA ARG A 198 0.86 1.80 -39.12
C ARG A 198 -0.15 1.40 -38.05
N PRO A 199 -0.14 0.11 -37.66
CA PRO A 199 -0.90 -0.31 -36.49
C PRO A 199 -0.32 0.35 -35.23
N ASN A 200 -1.15 0.58 -34.23
CA ASN A 200 -0.77 1.24 -32.99
C ASN A 200 -0.85 0.23 -31.84
N LEU A 201 0.29 -0.06 -31.21
CA LEU A 201 0.34 -0.85 -29.99
C LEU A 201 0.07 0.06 -28.79
N ARG A 202 -1.13 -0.08 -28.26
CA ARG A 202 -1.65 0.74 -27.18
C ARG A 202 -1.39 0.06 -25.85
N PHE A 203 -0.75 0.77 -24.93
CA PHE A 203 -0.65 0.40 -23.53
C PHE A 203 -1.73 1.14 -22.75
N ILE A 204 -2.78 0.43 -22.39
CA ILE A 204 -3.98 1.01 -21.80
C ILE A 204 -3.95 0.80 -20.29
N PRO A 205 -3.92 1.87 -19.45
CA PRO A 205 -4.08 1.76 -18.01
C PRO A 205 -5.43 1.13 -17.65
N ARG A 206 -5.38 -0.12 -17.21
CA ARG A 206 -6.59 -0.94 -17.05
C ARG A 206 -7.52 -0.44 -15.95
N LEU A 207 -6.98 0.27 -14.97
CA LEU A 207 -7.76 0.82 -13.86
C LEU A 207 -8.45 2.14 -14.23
N GLU A 208 -8.08 2.74 -15.36
CA GLU A 208 -8.72 3.93 -15.91
C GLU A 208 -9.70 3.59 -17.04
N GLN A 209 -9.40 2.54 -17.78
CA GLN A 209 -10.20 2.14 -18.95
C GLN A 209 -10.45 0.62 -18.93
N GLU A 210 -11.73 0.21 -18.85
CA GLU A 210 -12.13 -1.20 -18.80
C GLU A 210 -12.55 -1.78 -20.14
N THR A 211 -12.88 -0.93 -21.11
CA THR A 211 -13.40 -1.32 -22.40
C THR A 211 -12.68 -0.65 -23.54
N ILE A 212 -12.72 -1.25 -24.71
CA ILE A 212 -12.23 -0.68 -25.96
C ILE A 212 -13.27 -0.85 -27.07
N ASP A 213 -13.40 0.16 -27.90
CA ASP A 213 -14.26 0.09 -29.09
C ASP A 213 -13.46 -0.45 -30.29
N VAL A 214 -13.98 -1.50 -30.94
CA VAL A 214 -13.43 -2.09 -32.16
C VAL A 214 -14.49 -1.95 -33.27
N GLY A 215 -14.34 -0.93 -34.07
CA GLY A 215 -15.39 -0.52 -35.01
C GLY A 215 -16.61 0.01 -34.24
N ARG A 216 -17.76 -0.69 -34.39
CA ARG A 216 -19.01 -0.34 -33.68
C ARG A 216 -19.26 -1.19 -32.42
N LEU A 217 -18.38 -2.11 -32.13
CA LEU A 217 -18.54 -3.06 -31.01
C LEU A 217 -17.63 -2.67 -29.85
N ARG A 218 -18.14 -2.88 -28.63
CA ARG A 218 -17.41 -2.63 -27.40
C ARG A 218 -16.98 -3.94 -26.76
N TYR A 219 -15.71 -4.03 -26.45
CA TYR A 219 -15.07 -5.20 -25.83
C TYR A 219 -14.57 -4.86 -24.43
N GLN A 220 -14.72 -5.79 -23.49
CA GLN A 220 -14.01 -5.73 -22.23
C GLN A 220 -12.52 -5.96 -22.49
N LEU A 221 -11.66 -5.19 -21.85
CA LEU A 221 -10.22 -5.41 -21.86
C LEU A 221 -9.86 -6.55 -20.89
N ALA A 222 -8.97 -7.42 -21.31
CA ALA A 222 -8.36 -8.39 -20.41
C ALA A 222 -7.63 -7.66 -19.27
N ALA A 223 -7.60 -8.24 -18.08
CA ALA A 223 -6.89 -7.66 -16.94
C ALA A 223 -6.27 -8.75 -16.07
N ASP A 224 -5.16 -8.42 -15.45
CA ASP A 224 -4.67 -9.09 -14.25
C ASP A 224 -4.59 -8.05 -13.15
N LEU A 225 -5.34 -8.27 -12.06
CA LEU A 225 -5.42 -7.33 -10.96
C LEU A 225 -4.40 -7.66 -9.85
N SER A 226 -3.91 -8.91 -9.82
CA SER A 226 -2.99 -9.40 -8.80
C SER A 226 -1.51 -9.25 -9.19
N ALA A 227 -1.17 -9.50 -10.46
CA ALA A 227 0.21 -9.46 -10.92
C ALA A 227 0.92 -8.11 -10.68
N PRO A 228 0.29 -6.93 -10.89
CA PRO A 228 0.92 -5.66 -10.55
C PRO A 228 1.23 -5.52 -9.06
N MET A 229 0.34 -6.02 -8.19
CA MET A 229 0.55 -5.98 -6.74
C MET A 229 1.70 -6.91 -6.30
N GLU A 230 1.79 -8.09 -6.89
CA GLU A 230 2.89 -9.03 -6.64
C GLU A 230 4.25 -8.40 -7.01
N ILE A 231 4.36 -7.82 -8.21
CA ILE A 231 5.58 -7.11 -8.66
C ILE A 231 5.89 -5.90 -7.75
N TYR A 232 4.86 -5.13 -7.35
CA TYR A 232 5.04 -4.01 -6.43
C TYR A 232 5.66 -4.45 -5.10
N TRP A 233 5.17 -5.56 -4.51
CA TRP A 233 5.71 -6.08 -3.27
C TRP A 233 7.14 -6.58 -3.43
N ARG A 234 7.48 -7.20 -4.55
CA ARG A 234 8.85 -7.61 -4.84
C ARG A 234 9.78 -6.42 -4.94
N LEU A 235 9.45 -5.42 -5.74
CA LEU A 235 10.26 -4.21 -5.93
C LEU A 235 10.46 -3.40 -4.65
N THR A 236 9.39 -3.28 -3.86
CA THR A 236 9.41 -2.40 -2.66
C THR A 236 10.07 -3.07 -1.46
N TYR A 237 10.04 -4.40 -1.36
CA TYR A 237 10.44 -5.13 -0.16
C TYR A 237 11.49 -6.22 -0.41
N GLU A 238 12.20 -6.17 -1.52
CA GLU A 238 13.36 -7.04 -1.78
C GLU A 238 14.45 -6.94 -0.71
N ASP A 239 14.50 -5.82 0.02
CA ASP A 239 15.53 -5.61 1.03
C ASP A 239 15.21 -6.41 2.30
N LYS A 240 16.10 -7.36 2.62
CA LYS A 240 16.07 -8.31 3.75
C LYS A 240 16.02 -7.67 5.15
N ASN A 241 15.62 -6.40 5.24
CA ASN A 241 15.87 -5.53 6.39
C ASN A 241 14.67 -5.34 7.35
N ARG A 242 13.61 -6.18 7.32
CA ARG A 242 12.48 -6.10 8.29
C ARG A 242 12.95 -6.01 9.74
N PHE A 243 13.92 -6.86 10.11
CA PHE A 243 14.54 -6.85 11.44
C PHE A 243 15.49 -5.67 11.64
N LEU A 244 16.16 -5.21 10.58
CA LEU A 244 17.04 -4.05 10.67
C LEU A 244 16.28 -2.75 10.91
N GLY A 245 15.06 -2.61 10.39
CA GLY A 245 14.20 -1.46 10.68
C GLY A 245 13.75 -1.39 12.13
N LEU A 246 13.55 -2.55 12.78
CA LEU A 246 13.33 -2.61 14.22
C LEU A 246 14.59 -2.20 15.00
N LEU A 247 15.76 -2.64 14.55
CA LEU A 247 17.03 -2.49 15.27
C LEU A 247 17.75 -1.16 14.96
N ARG A 248 17.57 -0.60 13.76
CA ARG A 248 18.27 0.61 13.28
C ARG A 248 17.32 1.63 12.66
N PRO A 249 16.45 2.27 13.45
CA PRO A 249 15.44 3.20 12.96
C PRO A 249 16.03 4.43 12.23
N GLN A 250 17.30 4.79 12.50
CA GLN A 250 17.95 5.92 11.83
C GLN A 250 18.18 5.68 10.32
N LYS A 251 18.48 4.44 9.91
CA LYS A 251 18.66 4.09 8.49
C LYS A 251 17.31 4.02 7.73
N MET A 252 16.20 3.92 8.45
CA MET A 252 14.85 3.86 7.87
C MET A 252 14.11 5.20 7.87
N ARG A 253 14.70 6.30 8.32
CA ARG A 253 14.07 7.63 8.23
C ARG A 253 13.69 7.99 6.80
N GLU A 254 14.49 7.55 5.83
CA GLU A 254 14.24 7.77 4.41
C GLU A 254 13.08 6.92 3.85
N SER A 255 12.66 5.89 4.58
CA SER A 255 11.54 5.01 4.20
C SER A 255 10.22 5.34 4.90
N ILE A 256 10.20 6.35 5.79
CA ILE A 256 8.96 6.78 6.46
C ILE A 256 8.12 7.59 5.47
N GLY A 257 6.89 7.16 5.22
CA GLY A 257 6.00 7.91 4.36
C GLY A 257 4.83 7.09 3.83
N LEU A 258 4.04 7.74 2.98
CA LEU A 258 2.95 7.11 2.27
C LEU A 258 3.42 6.62 0.91
N THR A 259 3.09 5.39 0.58
CA THR A 259 3.27 4.81 -0.75
C THR A 259 1.93 4.34 -1.30
N SER A 260 1.75 4.41 -2.59
CA SER A 260 0.56 3.91 -3.27
C SER A 260 0.97 2.90 -4.34
N LEU A 261 0.14 1.89 -4.52
CA LEU A 261 0.30 0.91 -5.60
C LEU A 261 0.16 1.58 -6.99
N GLN A 262 -0.59 2.67 -7.06
CA GLN A 262 -0.97 3.34 -8.29
C GLN A 262 -0.74 4.84 -8.20
N PRO A 263 -0.62 5.52 -9.35
CA PRO A 263 -0.63 6.98 -9.39
C PRO A 263 -1.86 7.56 -8.68
N TYR A 264 -1.67 8.70 -8.02
CA TYR A 264 -2.77 9.41 -7.36
C TYR A 264 -3.87 9.79 -8.35
N ASN A 265 -5.10 9.54 -7.95
CA ASN A 265 -6.28 9.97 -8.70
C ASN A 265 -7.15 10.87 -7.81
N PRO A 266 -7.32 12.17 -8.14
CA PRO A 266 -8.10 13.11 -7.33
C PRO A 266 -9.59 12.75 -7.23
N ASN A 267 -10.10 11.90 -8.14
CA ASN A 267 -11.48 11.45 -8.15
C ASN A 267 -11.73 10.21 -7.28
N LYS A 268 -10.68 9.65 -6.65
CA LYS A 268 -10.80 8.48 -5.77
C LYS A 268 -10.55 8.85 -4.32
N ILE A 269 -11.28 8.19 -3.44
CA ILE A 269 -11.16 8.34 -1.99
C ILE A 269 -9.92 7.56 -1.52
N PRO A 270 -8.98 8.18 -0.80
CA PRO A 270 -7.86 7.46 -0.23
C PRO A 270 -8.30 6.49 0.87
N VAL A 271 -7.82 5.25 0.82
CA VAL A 271 -7.87 4.27 1.93
C VAL A 271 -6.44 4.12 2.44
N VAL A 272 -6.16 4.66 3.62
CA VAL A 272 -4.81 4.68 4.19
C VAL A 272 -4.64 3.54 5.19
N LEU A 273 -3.75 2.61 4.87
CA LEU A 273 -3.52 1.37 5.60
C LEU A 273 -2.25 1.48 6.45
N THR A 274 -2.37 1.26 7.77
CA THR A 274 -1.28 1.37 8.74
C THR A 274 -1.02 0.04 9.42
N HIS A 275 0.16 -0.54 9.20
CA HIS A 275 0.53 -1.88 9.69
C HIS A 275 0.87 -1.91 11.18
N GLY A 276 1.00 -3.12 11.75
CA GLY A 276 1.30 -3.35 13.15
C GLY A 276 2.79 -3.49 13.47
N LEU A 277 3.09 -3.77 14.74
CA LEU A 277 4.42 -4.06 15.25
C LEU A 277 5.02 -5.28 14.53
N LEU A 278 6.32 -5.24 14.22
CA LEU A 278 7.05 -6.29 13.51
C LEU A 278 6.44 -6.69 12.15
N SER A 279 5.71 -5.78 11.53
CA SER A 279 5.02 -5.98 10.26
C SER A 279 5.44 -4.89 9.25
N ASP A 280 4.89 -4.98 8.07
CA ASP A 280 4.99 -3.98 7.01
C ASP A 280 3.70 -3.97 6.16
N ALA A 281 3.66 -3.13 5.14
CA ALA A 281 2.48 -2.91 4.31
C ALA A 281 1.98 -4.17 3.59
N ARG A 282 2.84 -5.18 3.33
CA ARG A 282 2.44 -6.45 2.70
C ARG A 282 1.38 -7.22 3.49
N THR A 283 1.25 -6.93 4.79
CA THR A 283 0.20 -7.54 5.62
C THR A 283 -1.21 -7.29 5.09
N PHE A 284 -1.41 -6.21 4.32
CA PHE A 284 -2.69 -5.86 3.69
C PHE A 284 -2.82 -6.37 2.25
N GLY A 285 -1.81 -7.04 1.71
CA GLY A 285 -1.80 -7.48 0.31
C GLY A 285 -3.02 -8.33 -0.06
N GLN A 286 -3.36 -9.34 0.76
CA GLN A 286 -4.53 -10.19 0.53
C GLN A 286 -5.84 -9.39 0.59
N LEU A 287 -5.97 -8.49 1.58
CA LEU A 287 -7.16 -7.65 1.72
C LEU A 287 -7.36 -6.80 0.47
N VAL A 288 -6.35 -6.04 0.07
CA VAL A 288 -6.45 -5.13 -1.08
C VAL A 288 -6.65 -5.91 -2.38
N ASN A 289 -5.99 -7.06 -2.54
CA ASN A 289 -6.19 -7.94 -3.69
C ASN A 289 -7.66 -8.37 -3.83
N ARG A 290 -8.30 -8.78 -2.74
CA ARG A 290 -9.73 -9.13 -2.71
C ARG A 290 -10.66 -7.95 -2.94
N LEU A 291 -10.30 -6.77 -2.43
CA LEU A 291 -11.07 -5.54 -2.63
C LEU A 291 -11.03 -5.05 -4.07
N TYR A 292 -9.90 -5.21 -4.75
CA TYR A 292 -9.75 -4.80 -6.16
C TYR A 292 -10.61 -5.60 -7.15
N VAL A 293 -11.10 -6.78 -6.75
CA VAL A 293 -12.04 -7.55 -7.59
C VAL A 293 -13.36 -6.78 -7.78
N ASP A 294 -13.79 -6.05 -6.74
CA ASP A 294 -15.02 -5.26 -6.79
C ASP A 294 -14.85 -3.99 -7.65
N PRO A 295 -15.63 -3.84 -8.74
CA PRO A 295 -15.50 -2.70 -9.64
C PRO A 295 -15.82 -1.35 -8.98
N ASP A 296 -16.81 -1.29 -8.10
CA ASP A 296 -17.18 -0.05 -7.43
C ASP A 296 -16.08 0.40 -6.46
N ILE A 297 -15.50 -0.54 -5.72
CA ILE A 297 -14.36 -0.24 -4.84
C ILE A 297 -13.15 0.20 -5.67
N ARG A 298 -12.79 -0.54 -6.71
CA ARG A 298 -11.67 -0.23 -7.59
C ARG A 298 -11.82 1.13 -8.27
N ASN A 299 -13.04 1.52 -8.62
CA ASN A 299 -13.30 2.77 -9.33
C ASN A 299 -13.39 3.99 -8.40
N ASN A 300 -13.78 3.81 -7.14
CA ASN A 300 -14.01 4.91 -6.21
C ASN A 300 -12.94 5.07 -5.13
N PHE A 301 -12.11 4.05 -4.87
CA PHE A 301 -11.08 4.08 -3.85
C PHE A 301 -9.69 3.89 -4.43
N GLN A 302 -8.68 4.43 -3.72
CA GLN A 302 -7.26 4.23 -3.98
C GLN A 302 -6.55 3.88 -2.68
N PHE A 303 -5.72 2.83 -2.69
CA PHE A 303 -5.09 2.31 -1.49
C PHE A 303 -3.70 2.87 -1.31
N TRP A 304 -3.45 3.40 -0.10
CA TRP A 304 -2.19 3.96 0.34
C TRP A 304 -1.67 3.19 1.54
N TYR A 305 -0.37 3.05 1.64
CA TYR A 305 0.28 2.33 2.71
C TYR A 305 1.20 3.27 3.47
N PHE A 306 1.01 3.36 4.78
CA PHE A 306 1.94 4.08 5.64
C PHE A 306 3.05 3.15 6.08
N ASN A 307 4.28 3.46 5.62
CA ASN A 307 5.50 2.75 5.97
C ASN A 307 6.21 3.49 7.10
N TYR A 308 6.62 2.77 8.13
CA TYR A 308 7.31 3.34 9.28
C TYR A 308 8.10 2.29 10.06
N PRO A 309 9.19 2.66 10.78
CA PRO A 309 9.92 1.76 11.67
C PRO A 309 9.08 1.45 12.91
N THR A 310 8.93 0.17 13.23
CA THR A 310 8.06 -0.26 14.33
C THR A 310 8.74 -0.25 15.71
N GLY A 311 10.03 0.07 15.79
CA GLY A 311 10.80 0.13 17.04
C GLY A 311 10.47 1.33 17.95
N PRO A 312 10.45 2.57 17.43
CA PRO A 312 10.11 3.76 18.22
C PRO A 312 8.71 3.71 18.78
N ALA A 313 8.49 4.42 19.87
CA ALA A 313 7.17 4.56 20.49
C ALA A 313 6.09 4.96 19.49
N TRP A 314 4.93 4.31 19.54
CA TRP A 314 3.85 4.50 18.57
C TRP A 314 3.33 5.94 18.50
N VAL A 315 3.45 6.73 19.57
CA VAL A 315 3.09 8.16 19.59
C VAL A 315 3.94 8.96 18.60
N TYR A 316 5.26 8.69 18.52
CA TYR A 316 6.14 9.33 17.54
C TYR A 316 5.81 8.87 16.10
N ASN A 317 5.47 7.60 15.93
CA ASN A 317 5.02 7.08 14.65
C ASN A 317 3.68 7.72 14.23
N ALA A 318 2.80 8.07 15.18
CA ALA A 318 1.59 8.83 14.91
C ALA A 318 1.90 10.26 14.43
N ALA A 319 2.93 10.91 14.98
CA ALA A 319 3.38 12.21 14.47
C ALA A 319 3.93 12.09 13.04
N ALA A 320 4.74 11.05 12.76
CA ALA A 320 5.24 10.77 11.43
C ALA A 320 4.11 10.45 10.42
N TYR A 321 3.08 9.73 10.85
CA TYR A 321 1.87 9.47 10.06
C TYR A 321 1.17 10.76 9.62
N ARG A 322 0.92 11.67 10.56
CA ARG A 322 0.30 12.97 10.26
C ARG A 322 1.17 13.81 9.34
N ALA A 323 2.48 13.84 9.58
CA ALA A 323 3.43 14.55 8.72
C ALA A 323 3.46 13.99 7.30
N ALA A 324 3.39 12.65 7.13
CA ALA A 324 3.34 12.01 5.82
C ALA A 324 2.04 12.34 5.07
N LEU A 325 0.89 12.33 5.76
CA LEU A 325 -0.40 12.74 5.18
C LEU A 325 -0.36 14.21 4.73
N ALA A 326 0.16 15.10 5.55
CA ALA A 326 0.29 16.52 5.22
C ALA A 326 1.22 16.72 4.02
N ALA A 327 2.38 16.07 3.99
CA ALA A 327 3.35 16.18 2.91
C ALA A 327 2.80 15.70 1.55
N VAL A 328 2.03 14.62 1.56
CA VAL A 328 1.35 14.17 0.32
C VAL A 328 0.26 15.15 -0.08
N ARG A 329 -0.55 15.64 0.88
CA ARG A 329 -1.61 16.61 0.59
C ARG A 329 -1.08 17.87 -0.07
N GLU A 330 0.03 18.44 0.44
CA GLU A 330 0.66 19.63 -0.14
C GLU A 330 1.08 19.43 -1.60
N LYS A 331 1.43 18.20 -1.99
CA LYS A 331 1.77 17.88 -3.38
C LYS A 331 0.54 17.70 -4.26
N VAL A 332 -0.47 16.98 -3.80
CA VAL A 332 -1.61 16.55 -4.64
C VAL A 332 -2.81 17.49 -4.56
N ASP A 333 -2.93 18.26 -3.49
CA ASP A 333 -4.02 19.19 -3.22
C ASP A 333 -3.53 20.44 -2.45
N PRO A 334 -2.58 21.22 -2.99
CA PRO A 334 -1.98 22.37 -2.29
C PRO A 334 -2.99 23.48 -1.95
N LYS A 335 -4.14 23.49 -2.60
CA LYS A 335 -5.23 24.44 -2.30
C LYS A 335 -6.24 23.88 -1.28
N HIS A 336 -6.05 22.65 -0.80
CA HIS A 336 -6.91 21.96 0.17
C HIS A 336 -8.39 21.94 -0.25
N ARG A 337 -8.67 21.69 -1.54
CA ARG A 337 -10.03 21.68 -2.11
C ARG A 337 -10.56 20.28 -2.42
N ASN A 338 -9.71 19.25 -2.37
CA ASN A 338 -10.12 17.90 -2.70
C ASN A 338 -10.93 17.28 -1.57
N ARG A 339 -12.24 17.19 -1.77
CA ARG A 339 -13.17 16.58 -0.80
C ARG A 339 -12.90 15.09 -0.58
N ASN A 340 -12.43 14.37 -1.60
CA ASN A 340 -12.10 12.95 -1.45
C ASN A 340 -10.95 12.74 -0.45
N TRP A 341 -9.99 13.69 -0.42
CA TRP A 341 -8.92 13.66 0.58
C TRP A 341 -9.44 13.90 1.99
N ASP A 342 -10.37 14.84 2.19
CA ASP A 342 -10.99 15.12 3.50
C ASP A 342 -11.92 13.99 3.99
N ASN A 343 -12.35 13.10 3.08
CA ASN A 343 -13.21 11.95 3.35
C ASN A 343 -12.45 10.61 3.24
N MET A 344 -11.12 10.62 3.45
CA MET A 344 -10.33 9.38 3.43
C MET A 344 -10.83 8.37 4.44
N VAL A 345 -10.66 7.10 4.12
CA VAL A 345 -10.84 5.97 5.05
C VAL A 345 -9.49 5.64 5.67
N VAL A 346 -9.39 5.65 6.98
CA VAL A 346 -8.17 5.25 7.68
C VAL A 346 -8.34 3.89 8.31
N VAL A 347 -7.40 2.98 8.04
CA VAL A 347 -7.42 1.60 8.51
C VAL A 347 -6.14 1.32 9.28
N GLY A 348 -6.25 0.84 10.51
CA GLY A 348 -5.10 0.50 11.33
C GLY A 348 -5.14 -0.92 11.87
N HIS A 349 -4.06 -1.71 11.64
CA HIS A 349 -3.92 -3.03 12.21
C HIS A 349 -3.02 -3.00 13.44
N SER A 350 -3.47 -3.60 14.54
CA SER A 350 -2.68 -3.75 15.76
C SER A 350 -2.15 -2.39 16.27
N MET A 351 -0.84 -2.22 16.44
CA MET A 351 -0.21 -0.94 16.79
C MET A 351 -0.53 0.17 15.78
N GLY A 352 -0.69 -0.16 14.49
CA GLY A 352 -1.14 0.80 13.47
C GLY A 352 -2.53 1.36 13.77
N GLY A 353 -3.39 0.59 14.43
CA GLY A 353 -4.68 1.05 14.94
C GLY A 353 -4.55 2.11 16.04
N LEU A 354 -3.55 1.99 16.93
CA LEU A 354 -3.27 3.04 17.93
C LEU A 354 -2.77 4.32 17.27
N ILE A 355 -1.95 4.21 16.24
CA ILE A 355 -1.46 5.35 15.45
C ILE A 355 -2.63 6.10 14.81
N THR A 356 -3.54 5.38 14.16
CA THR A 356 -4.73 5.97 13.53
C THR A 356 -5.71 6.50 14.56
N HIS A 357 -5.97 5.77 15.65
CA HIS A 357 -6.83 6.21 16.74
C HIS A 357 -6.35 7.53 17.34
N TYR A 358 -5.10 7.61 17.76
CA TYR A 358 -4.54 8.82 18.35
C TYR A 358 -4.57 10.00 17.37
N SER A 359 -4.34 9.73 16.09
CA SER A 359 -4.41 10.77 15.06
C SER A 359 -5.82 11.33 14.80
N GLN A 360 -6.87 10.68 15.31
CA GLN A 360 -8.27 11.19 15.29
C GLN A 360 -8.66 11.90 16.57
N CYS A 361 -7.83 11.88 17.63
CA CYS A 361 -8.18 12.46 18.93
C CYS A 361 -8.24 13.99 18.88
N VAL A 362 -9.28 14.55 19.47
CA VAL A 362 -9.35 15.96 19.83
C VAL A 362 -8.64 16.19 21.15
N GLU A 363 -7.99 17.35 21.31
CA GLU A 363 -7.17 17.66 22.51
C GLU A 363 -6.11 16.58 22.81
N PRO A 364 -5.26 16.23 21.83
CA PRO A 364 -4.32 15.09 21.94
C PRO A 364 -3.30 15.23 23.07
N TRP A 365 -3.02 16.44 23.53
CA TRP A 365 -2.13 16.75 24.67
C TRP A 365 -2.64 16.14 25.99
N ASN A 366 -3.98 15.89 26.12
CA ASN A 366 -4.56 15.19 27.26
C ASN A 366 -4.04 13.76 27.42
N LEU A 367 -3.39 13.18 26.41
CA LEU A 367 -2.71 11.88 26.55
C LEU A 367 -1.67 11.90 27.67
N LEU A 368 -0.90 12.97 27.78
CA LEU A 368 0.11 13.12 28.83
C LEU A 368 -0.52 13.32 30.21
N VAL A 369 -1.62 14.05 30.29
CA VAL A 369 -2.35 14.28 31.55
C VAL A 369 -3.02 13.02 32.03
N ASN A 370 -3.85 12.41 31.18
CA ASN A 370 -4.59 11.18 31.49
C ASN A 370 -3.63 10.01 31.77
N GLY A 371 -2.47 10.02 31.12
CA GLY A 371 -1.38 9.07 31.35
C GLY A 371 -0.61 9.28 32.66
N GLY A 372 -0.81 10.40 33.34
CA GLY A 372 -0.11 10.73 34.59
C GLY A 372 1.34 11.15 34.37
N VAL A 373 1.66 11.75 33.22
CA VAL A 373 2.99 12.25 32.86
C VAL A 373 3.16 13.71 33.24
N VAL A 374 2.15 14.55 32.98
CA VAL A 374 2.15 15.99 33.19
C VAL A 374 1.12 16.39 34.22
N ASP A 375 1.47 17.36 35.08
CA ASP A 375 0.54 17.93 36.07
C ASP A 375 -0.53 18.79 35.36
N PRO A 376 -1.83 18.44 35.43
CA PRO A 376 -2.90 19.20 34.81
C PRO A 376 -2.99 20.66 35.33
N ALA A 377 -2.62 20.92 36.57
CA ALA A 377 -2.65 22.26 37.14
C ALA A 377 -1.63 23.23 36.49
N ARG A 378 -0.61 22.67 35.82
CA ARG A 378 0.48 23.43 35.18
C ARG A 378 0.39 23.54 33.67
N LEU A 379 -0.61 22.93 33.07
CA LEU A 379 -0.81 22.93 31.61
C LEU A 379 -0.99 24.33 31.02
N SER A 380 -1.63 25.25 31.73
CA SER A 380 -1.78 26.63 31.27
C SER A 380 -0.45 27.38 31.14
N GLU A 381 0.61 26.84 31.73
CA GLU A 381 1.98 27.35 31.58
C GLU A 381 2.69 26.80 30.36
N LEU A 382 2.28 25.60 29.85
CA LEU A 382 2.81 25.00 28.64
C LEU A 382 2.45 25.79 27.38
N ASP A 383 1.26 26.39 27.35
CA ASP A 383 0.72 27.12 26.20
C ASP A 383 1.47 28.44 25.89
N LYS A 384 2.30 28.92 26.78
CA LYS A 384 2.90 30.25 26.69
C LYS A 384 4.39 30.32 26.34
N ARG A 385 5.15 29.22 26.34
CA ARG A 385 6.63 29.26 26.20
C ARG A 385 7.23 28.03 25.53
N HIS A 386 6.78 27.68 24.31
CA HIS A 386 7.39 26.59 23.57
C HIS A 386 8.48 27.13 22.64
N THR A 387 9.76 26.93 23.02
CA THR A 387 10.91 27.19 22.16
C THR A 387 11.94 26.09 22.34
N GLY A 388 12.59 25.69 21.23
CA GLY A 388 13.67 24.70 21.25
C GLY A 388 13.21 23.30 21.66
N ASP A 389 13.93 22.67 22.59
CA ASP A 389 13.71 21.28 23.02
C ASP A 389 12.27 21.02 23.52
N MET A 390 11.63 22.04 24.13
CA MET A 390 10.24 21.95 24.58
C MET A 390 9.26 21.79 23.42
N GLU A 391 9.44 22.55 22.35
CA GLU A 391 8.59 22.48 21.17
C GLU A 391 8.68 21.09 20.51
N GLU A 392 9.91 20.57 20.33
CA GLU A 392 10.14 19.26 19.72
C GLU A 392 9.57 18.12 20.57
N PHE A 393 9.73 18.18 21.90
CA PHE A 393 9.16 17.20 22.83
C PHE A 393 7.63 17.14 22.76
N PHE A 394 6.94 18.31 22.69
CA PHE A 394 5.47 18.37 22.69
C PHE A 394 4.85 18.19 21.30
N LYS A 395 5.60 18.31 20.24
CA LYS A 395 5.13 18.16 18.84
C LYS A 395 4.31 16.87 18.56
N PRO A 396 4.65 15.69 19.11
CA PRO A 396 3.79 14.50 18.98
C PRO A 396 2.42 14.61 19.66
N TYR A 397 2.27 15.53 20.61
CA TYR A 397 1.12 15.66 21.50
C TYR A 397 0.26 16.90 21.22
N VAL A 398 0.70 17.80 20.35
CA VAL A 398 -0.03 19.02 19.98
C VAL A 398 -0.26 19.01 18.47
N PHE A 399 -1.48 18.73 18.04
CA PHE A 399 -1.83 18.65 16.62
C PHE A 399 -3.34 18.78 16.41
N GLU A 400 -3.73 19.10 15.17
CA GLU A 400 -5.10 19.01 14.73
C GLU A 400 -5.43 17.57 14.30
N PRO A 401 -6.60 17.04 14.63
CA PRO A 401 -7.02 15.71 14.21
C PRO A 401 -7.00 15.53 12.70
N VAL A 402 -6.56 14.36 12.24
CA VAL A 402 -6.62 14.01 10.82
C VAL A 402 -8.07 14.02 10.34
N LYS A 403 -8.31 14.66 9.22
CA LYS A 403 -9.61 14.61 8.56
C LYS A 403 -9.79 13.25 7.89
N ALA A 404 -10.61 12.40 8.51
CA ALA A 404 -11.06 11.13 7.96
C ALA A 404 -12.58 11.12 7.90
N GLY A 405 -13.14 10.43 6.92
CA GLY A 405 -14.58 10.21 6.80
C GLY A 405 -15.02 8.88 7.40
N MET A 406 -14.09 7.94 7.60
CA MET A 406 -14.33 6.64 8.21
C MET A 406 -13.05 6.12 8.86
N VAL A 407 -13.19 5.40 9.97
CA VAL A 407 -12.07 4.73 10.67
C VAL A 407 -12.37 3.25 10.83
N VAL A 408 -11.39 2.39 10.54
CA VAL A 408 -11.51 0.94 10.71
C VAL A 408 -10.32 0.41 11.51
N TYR A 409 -10.58 -0.30 12.59
CA TYR A 409 -9.58 -0.91 13.45
C TYR A 409 -9.54 -2.43 13.25
N PHE A 410 -8.36 -2.96 13.00
CA PHE A 410 -8.12 -4.40 12.88
C PHE A 410 -7.30 -4.89 14.07
N ALA A 411 -7.90 -5.69 14.95
CA ALA A 411 -7.24 -6.30 16.11
C ALA A 411 -6.40 -5.29 16.92
N THR A 412 -6.91 -4.07 17.10
CA THR A 412 -6.18 -2.95 17.73
C THR A 412 -6.22 -3.06 19.24
N PRO A 413 -5.09 -2.99 19.94
CA PRO A 413 -5.02 -3.07 21.40
C PRO A 413 -5.33 -1.71 22.05
N HIS A 414 -6.57 -1.23 21.99
CA HIS A 414 -6.97 0.07 22.54
C HIS A 414 -6.70 0.22 24.04
N ARG A 415 -6.71 -0.91 24.78
CA ARG A 415 -6.38 -0.97 26.22
C ARG A 415 -5.06 -1.69 26.49
N GLY A 416 -4.19 -1.78 25.46
CA GLY A 416 -2.90 -2.45 25.52
C GLY A 416 -3.00 -3.97 25.38
N ALA A 417 -1.86 -4.62 25.35
CA ALA A 417 -1.75 -6.07 25.27
C ALA A 417 -0.86 -6.58 26.41
N PRO A 418 -1.26 -7.65 27.13
CA PRO A 418 -0.40 -8.27 28.14
C PRO A 418 0.82 -8.90 27.46
N MET A 419 1.99 -8.29 27.64
CA MET A 419 3.24 -8.70 26.99
C MET A 419 3.87 -9.96 27.60
N ALA A 420 3.22 -10.61 28.56
CA ALA A 420 3.77 -11.76 29.29
C ALA A 420 4.14 -12.96 28.41
N ASP A 421 3.41 -13.14 27.29
CA ASP A 421 3.59 -14.28 26.37
C ASP A 421 4.57 -14.02 25.22
N PHE A 422 5.09 -12.80 25.11
CA PHE A 422 5.99 -12.37 24.05
C PHE A 422 7.48 -12.42 24.45
N GLY A 423 7.97 -13.54 24.96
CA GLY A 423 9.37 -13.70 25.36
C GLY A 423 10.38 -13.30 24.27
N ILE A 424 10.10 -13.60 23.02
CA ILE A 424 10.90 -13.21 21.85
C ILE A 424 10.83 -11.68 21.61
N VAL A 425 9.64 -11.07 21.68
CA VAL A 425 9.46 -9.63 21.48
C VAL A 425 10.19 -8.84 22.58
N ARG A 426 10.11 -9.31 23.83
CA ARG A 426 10.83 -8.71 24.96
C ARG A 426 12.35 -8.84 24.86
N LEU A 427 12.85 -9.87 24.17
CA LEU A 427 14.28 -10.01 23.86
C LEU A 427 14.69 -9.05 22.75
N LEU A 428 13.86 -8.89 21.72
CA LEU A 428 14.11 -8.00 20.58
C LEU A 428 14.07 -6.51 20.98
N THR A 429 13.22 -6.13 21.96
CA THR A 429 13.18 -4.73 22.45
C THR A 429 14.48 -4.28 23.11
N LYS A 430 15.24 -5.19 23.69
CA LYS A 430 16.58 -4.87 24.24
C LYS A 430 17.62 -4.57 23.15
N LEU A 431 17.31 -4.89 21.89
CA LEU A 431 18.16 -4.67 20.73
C LEU A 431 17.73 -3.45 19.91
N ILE A 432 16.65 -2.77 20.29
CA ILE A 432 16.18 -1.56 19.60
C ILE A 432 17.14 -0.41 19.90
N GLU A 433 17.82 0.09 18.89
CA GLU A 433 18.57 1.34 18.96
C GLU A 433 17.58 2.50 18.85
N LEU A 434 17.28 3.15 19.99
CA LEU A 434 16.46 4.35 19.98
C LEU A 434 17.26 5.53 19.40
N PRO A 435 16.60 6.43 18.64
CA PRO A 435 17.23 7.66 18.19
C PRO A 435 17.73 8.46 19.40
N PHE A 436 19.04 8.65 19.49
CA PHE A 436 19.70 9.35 20.60
C PHE A 436 19.11 10.76 20.83
N ALA A 437 18.70 11.43 19.75
CA ALA A 437 18.05 12.72 19.82
C ALA A 437 16.76 12.69 20.67
N ILE A 438 15.84 11.74 20.43
CA ILE A 438 14.57 11.64 21.16
C ILE A 438 14.81 11.40 22.66
N VAL A 439 15.78 10.55 22.99
CA VAL A 439 16.13 10.26 24.38
C VAL A 439 16.68 11.49 25.07
N ASN A 440 17.63 12.18 24.42
CA ASN A 440 18.25 13.39 24.98
C ASN A 440 17.27 14.56 25.12
N GLU A 441 16.45 14.81 24.10
CA GLU A 441 15.42 15.85 24.13
C GLU A 441 14.47 15.63 25.32
N THR A 442 14.01 14.40 25.53
CA THR A 442 13.13 14.08 26.66
C THR A 442 13.82 14.28 27.99
N ILE A 443 15.08 13.81 28.16
CA ILE A 443 15.84 13.99 29.38
C ILE A 443 16.07 15.48 29.65
N ASN A 444 16.42 16.25 28.63
CA ASN A 444 16.67 17.69 28.75
C ASN A 444 15.39 18.42 29.21
N VAL A 445 14.24 18.15 28.54
CA VAL A 445 12.98 18.82 28.86
C VAL A 445 12.52 18.51 30.28
N VAL A 446 12.57 17.24 30.71
CA VAL A 446 12.17 16.85 32.08
C VAL A 446 13.15 17.41 33.12
N THR A 447 14.43 17.53 32.78
CA THR A 447 15.45 18.12 33.67
C THR A 447 15.31 19.64 33.76
N LEU A 448 14.98 20.31 32.66
CA LEU A 448 14.81 21.77 32.62
C LEU A 448 13.51 22.23 33.30
N ARG A 449 12.45 21.40 33.24
CA ARG A 449 11.13 21.75 33.80
C ARG A 449 10.57 20.62 34.66
N PRO A 450 11.28 20.20 35.74
CA PRO A 450 10.82 19.12 36.61
C PRO A 450 9.49 19.45 37.29
N ASP A 451 9.14 20.72 37.36
CA ASP A 451 7.89 21.22 37.89
C ASP A 451 6.65 20.87 37.05
N LEU A 452 6.84 20.58 35.75
CA LEU A 452 5.73 20.22 34.84
C LEU A 452 5.42 18.73 34.85
N PHE A 453 6.39 17.89 35.20
CA PHE A 453 6.29 16.45 35.06
C PHE A 453 6.06 15.77 36.41
N LEU A 454 5.15 14.79 36.40
CA LEU A 454 4.89 13.90 37.54
C LEU A 454 5.88 12.72 37.59
N LEU A 455 6.56 12.44 36.46
CA LEU A 455 7.54 11.36 36.31
C LEU A 455 8.96 11.95 36.25
N ASN A 456 9.92 11.25 36.84
CA ASN A 456 11.31 11.59 36.67
C ASN A 456 11.92 11.09 35.35
N PRO A 457 13.09 11.55 34.89
CA PRO A 457 13.69 11.17 33.64
C PRO A 457 13.86 9.66 33.44
N SER A 458 14.20 8.91 34.49
CA SER A 458 14.40 7.47 34.42
C SER A 458 13.08 6.70 34.27
N GLU A 459 11.99 7.20 34.79
CA GLU A 459 10.65 6.66 34.59
C GLU A 459 10.16 6.93 33.16
N MET A 460 10.41 8.13 32.62
CA MET A 460 10.04 8.48 31.25
C MET A 460 10.81 7.67 30.21
N THR A 461 12.12 7.48 30.38
CA THR A 461 12.94 6.70 29.42
C THR A 461 12.53 5.24 29.31
N ARG A 462 11.82 4.71 30.31
CA ARG A 462 11.28 3.33 30.29
C ARG A 462 10.23 3.11 29.22
N TRP A 463 9.63 4.18 28.66
CA TRP A 463 8.49 4.08 27.74
C TRP A 463 8.82 4.52 26.30
N PHE A 464 10.09 4.47 25.89
CA PHE A 464 10.49 4.94 24.55
C PHE A 464 10.29 3.93 23.42
N THR A 465 10.12 2.65 23.74
CA THR A 465 9.89 1.64 22.71
C THR A 465 8.40 1.41 22.46
N SER A 466 8.06 1.00 21.24
CA SER A 466 6.69 0.59 20.91
C SER A 466 6.17 -0.51 21.81
N VAL A 467 7.03 -1.46 22.19
CA VAL A 467 6.64 -2.60 23.03
C VAL A 467 6.28 -2.15 24.45
N ASP A 468 7.09 -1.26 25.04
CA ASP A 468 6.80 -0.74 26.38
C ASP A 468 5.49 0.07 26.39
N GLN A 469 5.25 0.82 25.32
CA GLN A 469 4.03 1.62 25.17
C GLN A 469 2.77 0.79 24.82
N LEU A 470 2.89 -0.48 24.44
CA LEU A 470 1.75 -1.38 24.27
C LEU A 470 1.29 -2.01 25.58
N SER A 471 2.03 -1.84 26.68
CA SER A 471 1.63 -2.32 28.01
C SER A 471 0.33 -1.63 28.46
N PRO A 472 -0.64 -2.36 29.04
CA PRO A 472 -1.83 -1.75 29.64
C PRO A 472 -1.51 -0.74 30.74
N GLU A 473 -0.36 -0.89 31.40
CA GLU A 473 0.13 0.03 32.44
C GLU A 473 0.89 1.24 31.88
N GLY A 474 1.20 1.22 30.59
CA GLY A 474 1.91 2.32 29.91
C GLY A 474 1.11 3.62 29.94
N TYR A 475 1.81 4.74 30.14
CA TYR A 475 1.16 6.04 30.19
C TYR A 475 0.37 6.36 28.91
N SER A 476 0.89 5.96 27.76
CA SER A 476 0.27 6.24 26.46
C SER A 476 -1.06 5.48 26.27
N ILE A 477 -1.14 4.21 26.71
CA ILE A 477 -2.39 3.44 26.68
C ILE A 477 -3.39 4.01 27.70
N ARG A 478 -2.95 4.31 28.93
CA ARG A 478 -3.83 4.92 29.94
C ARG A 478 -4.32 6.30 29.47
N GLY A 479 -3.42 7.08 28.89
CA GLY A 479 -3.74 8.39 28.35
C GLY A 479 -4.74 8.34 27.20
N LEU A 480 -4.57 7.37 26.31
CA LEU A 480 -5.46 7.20 25.14
C LEU A 480 -6.90 6.85 25.52
N GLN A 481 -7.12 6.06 26.57
CA GLN A 481 -8.46 5.65 27.02
C GLN A 481 -9.35 6.83 27.42
N GLY A 482 -8.78 7.94 27.85
CA GLY A 482 -9.51 9.14 28.23
C GLY A 482 -9.72 10.16 27.11
N LEU A 483 -9.19 9.91 25.92
CA LEU A 483 -9.29 10.84 24.81
C LEU A 483 -10.58 10.63 24.02
N LYS A 484 -11.15 11.75 23.55
CA LYS A 484 -12.26 11.75 22.60
C LYS A 484 -11.70 11.80 21.17
N THR A 485 -12.27 10.99 20.31
CA THR A 485 -12.03 11.05 18.87
C THR A 485 -13.02 11.98 18.18
N ARG A 486 -12.75 12.28 16.92
CA ARG A 486 -13.76 12.90 16.05
C ARG A 486 -14.97 11.95 15.92
N ASP A 487 -16.13 12.54 15.77
CA ASP A 487 -17.38 11.82 15.49
C ASP A 487 -17.42 11.49 13.99
N VAL A 488 -16.99 10.27 13.67
CA VAL A 488 -16.96 9.72 12.31
C VAL A 488 -17.28 8.22 12.36
N PRO A 489 -17.89 7.63 11.34
CA PRO A 489 -18.15 6.19 11.27
C PRO A 489 -16.92 5.37 11.65
N THR A 490 -17.06 4.54 12.67
CA THR A 490 -15.95 3.80 13.28
C THR A 490 -16.28 2.32 13.42
N PHE A 491 -15.47 1.47 12.82
CA PHE A 491 -15.66 0.02 12.75
C PHE A 491 -14.49 -0.72 13.37
N SER A 492 -14.76 -1.89 13.94
CA SER A 492 -13.73 -2.78 14.48
C SER A 492 -13.85 -4.19 13.91
N VAL A 493 -12.73 -4.79 13.51
CA VAL A 493 -12.64 -6.21 13.19
C VAL A 493 -11.73 -6.87 14.21
N ILE A 494 -12.28 -7.83 14.97
CA ILE A 494 -11.62 -8.47 16.09
C ILE A 494 -11.46 -9.97 15.83
N GLY A 495 -10.26 -10.48 16.07
CA GLY A 495 -9.97 -11.90 15.94
C GLY A 495 -10.38 -12.69 17.19
N ASN A 496 -10.98 -13.86 16.96
CA ASN A 496 -11.33 -14.81 18.01
C ASN A 496 -10.87 -16.22 17.62
N ARG A 497 -9.84 -16.72 18.28
CA ARG A 497 -9.30 -18.08 18.04
C ARG A 497 -10.18 -19.20 18.56
N GLY A 498 -11.37 -18.91 19.11
CA GLY A 498 -12.34 -19.90 19.55
C GLY A 498 -11.93 -20.75 20.77
N ARG A 499 -10.89 -20.33 21.51
CA ARG A 499 -10.38 -21.10 22.66
C ARG A 499 -11.19 -20.92 23.96
N CYS A 500 -12.05 -19.92 24.01
CA CYS A 500 -12.90 -19.58 25.15
C CYS A 500 -14.36 -19.51 24.71
N GLY A 501 -15.28 -20.15 25.48
CA GLY A 501 -16.70 -20.15 25.15
C GLY A 501 -17.40 -18.80 25.30
N LEU A 502 -16.78 -17.83 26.00
CA LEU A 502 -17.29 -16.47 26.19
C LEU A 502 -16.43 -15.48 25.42
N LEU A 503 -17.06 -14.61 24.64
CA LEU A 503 -16.37 -13.62 23.79
C LEU A 503 -15.50 -12.68 24.63
N GLU A 504 -15.97 -12.24 25.78
CA GLU A 504 -15.25 -11.32 26.67
C GLU A 504 -13.92 -11.88 27.18
N ARG A 505 -13.79 -13.22 27.20
CA ARG A 505 -12.57 -13.93 27.59
C ARG A 505 -11.74 -14.41 26.42
N SER A 506 -12.18 -14.12 25.20
CA SER A 506 -11.49 -14.53 23.98
C SER A 506 -10.27 -13.67 23.67
N SER A 507 -9.46 -14.16 22.74
CA SER A 507 -8.28 -13.46 22.23
C SER A 507 -7.97 -13.94 20.82
N ASP A 508 -7.38 -13.10 20.02
CA ASP A 508 -6.77 -13.46 18.74
C ASP A 508 -5.38 -14.16 18.92
N GLY A 509 -4.96 -14.33 20.18
CA GLY A 509 -3.67 -14.92 20.59
C GLY A 509 -2.59 -13.87 20.87
N VAL A 510 -2.83 -12.61 20.59
CA VAL A 510 -1.97 -11.46 20.86
C VAL A 510 -2.72 -10.42 21.68
N VAL A 511 -3.87 -9.99 21.19
CA VAL A 511 -4.71 -8.98 21.81
C VAL A 511 -5.97 -9.63 22.37
N PRO A 512 -6.26 -9.47 23.66
CA PRO A 512 -7.51 -9.93 24.24
C PRO A 512 -8.70 -9.13 23.69
N TYR A 513 -9.85 -9.77 23.58
CA TYR A 513 -11.10 -9.11 23.15
C TYR A 513 -11.37 -7.83 23.93
N TRP A 514 -11.26 -7.85 25.27
CA TRP A 514 -11.51 -6.68 26.11
C TRP A 514 -10.64 -5.47 25.75
N SER A 515 -9.50 -5.68 25.11
CA SER A 515 -8.60 -4.63 24.66
C SER A 515 -8.94 -4.11 23.26
N SER A 516 -9.35 -5.00 22.35
CA SER A 516 -9.75 -4.61 20.99
C SER A 516 -11.16 -4.04 20.92
N HIS A 517 -12.05 -4.48 21.82
CA HIS A 517 -13.41 -3.98 21.91
C HIS A 517 -13.46 -2.49 22.26
N ILE A 518 -14.26 -1.73 21.53
CA ILE A 518 -14.56 -0.30 21.79
C ILE A 518 -16.08 -0.12 21.95
N ASN A 519 -16.48 0.65 22.95
CA ASN A 519 -17.90 0.92 23.25
C ASN A 519 -18.41 2.21 22.60
N TRP A 520 -17.60 2.85 21.81
CA TRP A 520 -17.88 4.10 21.08
C TRP A 520 -17.79 3.96 19.55
N GLY A 521 -17.55 2.73 19.05
CA GLY A 521 -17.62 2.41 17.61
C GLY A 521 -19.05 2.09 17.18
N ASP A 522 -19.33 2.24 15.90
CA ASP A 522 -20.64 2.00 15.32
C ASP A 522 -20.93 0.50 15.18
N GLU A 523 -19.92 -0.28 14.80
CA GLU A 523 -20.08 -1.71 14.59
C GLU A 523 -18.77 -2.49 14.87
N GLU A 524 -18.94 -3.73 15.32
CA GLU A 524 -17.87 -4.66 15.62
C GLU A 524 -18.09 -5.98 14.87
N PHE A 525 -17.12 -6.42 14.10
CA PHE A 525 -17.13 -7.66 13.34
C PHE A 525 -16.13 -8.66 13.92
N ILE A 526 -16.61 -9.84 14.31
CA ILE A 526 -15.77 -10.89 14.90
C ILE A 526 -15.44 -11.93 13.85
N VAL A 527 -14.15 -12.20 13.66
CA VAL A 527 -13.67 -13.24 12.73
C VAL A 527 -12.98 -14.38 13.46
N PRO A 528 -13.14 -15.64 13.01
CA PRO A 528 -12.50 -16.81 13.62
C PRO A 528 -11.02 -16.92 13.21
N GLU A 529 -10.25 -15.88 13.52
CA GLU A 529 -8.87 -15.73 13.05
C GLU A 529 -7.92 -15.37 14.22
N SER A 530 -6.64 -15.58 13.98
CA SER A 530 -5.54 -15.09 14.82
C SER A 530 -5.40 -13.56 14.68
N HIS A 531 -4.32 -13.01 15.23
CA HIS A 531 -4.03 -11.56 15.15
C HIS A 531 -3.95 -10.99 13.72
N SER A 532 -3.90 -11.83 12.69
CA SER A 532 -3.83 -11.43 11.28
C SER A 532 -5.21 -11.29 10.62
N VAL A 533 -6.19 -10.71 11.31
CA VAL A 533 -7.59 -10.57 10.86
C VAL A 533 -7.74 -9.98 9.45
N GLN A 534 -6.82 -9.10 9.04
CA GLN A 534 -6.79 -8.48 7.70
C GLN A 534 -6.54 -9.48 6.56
N LYS A 535 -6.08 -10.70 6.87
CA LYS A 535 -5.88 -11.76 5.88
C LYS A 535 -7.12 -12.62 5.68
N HIS A 536 -8.06 -12.58 6.62
CA HIS A 536 -9.26 -13.41 6.56
C HIS A 536 -10.19 -12.95 5.44
N LYS A 537 -10.79 -13.90 4.72
CA LYS A 537 -11.71 -13.60 3.60
C LYS A 537 -12.94 -12.83 4.05
N ASP A 538 -13.50 -13.18 5.22
CA ASP A 538 -14.69 -12.53 5.74
C ASP A 538 -14.41 -11.07 6.14
N THR A 539 -13.18 -10.74 6.52
CA THR A 539 -12.76 -9.33 6.72
C THR A 539 -12.80 -8.56 5.41
N ALA A 540 -12.39 -9.17 4.30
CA ALA A 540 -12.48 -8.51 2.99
C ALA A 540 -13.93 -8.30 2.56
N GLU A 541 -14.80 -9.28 2.78
CA GLU A 541 -16.23 -9.16 2.49
C GLU A 541 -16.89 -8.09 3.37
N TYR A 542 -16.58 -8.07 4.67
CA TYR A 542 -17.06 -7.01 5.56
C TYR A 542 -16.57 -5.62 5.13
N MET A 543 -15.29 -5.49 4.76
CA MET A 543 -14.76 -4.23 4.22
C MET A 543 -15.47 -3.80 2.94
N LYS A 544 -15.86 -4.72 2.05
CA LYS A 544 -16.65 -4.37 0.87
C LYS A 544 -18.00 -3.77 1.28
N ILE A 545 -18.68 -4.39 2.24
CA ILE A 545 -19.99 -3.91 2.73
C ILE A 545 -19.88 -2.48 3.23
N ILE A 546 -18.99 -2.21 4.19
CA ILE A 546 -18.87 -0.87 4.78
C ILE A 546 -18.37 0.19 3.78
N LEU A 547 -17.51 -0.18 2.82
CA LEU A 547 -17.08 0.74 1.76
C LEU A 547 -18.22 1.05 0.78
N HIS A 548 -19.09 0.07 0.46
CA HIS A 548 -20.27 0.31 -0.36
C HIS A 548 -21.30 1.20 0.35
N GLU A 549 -21.56 0.97 1.63
CA GLU A 549 -22.42 1.80 2.46
C GLU A 549 -21.89 3.23 2.51
N TYR A 550 -20.59 3.40 2.73
CA TYR A 550 -19.92 4.69 2.72
C TYR A 550 -20.14 5.47 1.40
N LEU A 551 -20.06 4.79 0.25
CA LEU A 551 -20.34 5.40 -1.06
C LEU A 551 -21.82 5.78 -1.24
N GLN A 552 -22.75 5.05 -0.62
CA GLN A 552 -24.18 5.35 -0.69
C GLN A 552 -24.53 6.59 0.15
N GLU A 553 -23.91 6.73 1.32
CA GLU A 553 -24.09 7.87 2.20
C GLU A 553 -23.41 9.15 1.68
N HIS A 554 -22.40 9.00 0.82
CA HIS A 554 -21.61 10.11 0.28
C HIS A 554 -21.68 10.19 -1.26
N PRO A 555 -22.85 10.31 -1.88
CA PRO A 555 -22.98 10.28 -3.35
C PRO A 555 -22.24 11.42 -4.05
N ALA A 556 -21.97 12.52 -3.37
CA ALA A 556 -21.26 13.69 -3.92
C ALA A 556 -19.75 13.42 -4.14
N ILE A 557 -19.19 12.40 -3.50
CA ILE A 557 -17.78 12.00 -3.66
C ILE A 557 -17.63 10.75 -4.54
N ARG A 558 -18.75 10.09 -4.88
CA ARG A 558 -18.75 8.91 -5.75
C ARG A 558 -18.38 9.28 -7.18
N TYR A 559 -17.36 8.62 -7.72
CA TYR A 559 -17.01 8.72 -9.12
C TYR A 559 -18.03 7.96 -9.98
N THR A 560 -18.88 8.70 -10.70
CA THR A 560 -19.75 8.12 -11.74
C THR A 560 -19.08 8.29 -13.09
N ARG A 561 -18.75 7.19 -13.76
CA ARG A 561 -18.19 7.19 -15.12
C ARG A 561 -19.07 8.04 -16.04
N GLY A 562 -18.56 9.16 -16.55
CA GLY A 562 -19.27 10.10 -17.42
C GLY A 562 -19.29 11.53 -16.92
N SER A 563 -19.09 11.78 -15.63
CA SER A 563 -18.85 13.13 -15.12
C SER A 563 -17.36 13.46 -15.20
N ILE A 564 -16.88 13.79 -16.39
CA ILE A 564 -15.67 14.59 -16.54
C ILE A 564 -16.04 15.95 -15.95
N VAL A 565 -15.72 16.18 -14.69
CA VAL A 565 -15.70 17.54 -14.15
C VAL A 565 -14.53 18.23 -14.84
N ASN A 566 -14.87 19.08 -15.79
CA ASN A 566 -13.93 19.92 -16.50
C ASN A 566 -13.37 20.93 -15.48
N ILE A 567 -12.22 20.63 -14.88
CA ILE A 567 -11.53 21.49 -13.91
C ILE A 567 -11.12 22.84 -14.53
N ASN A 568 -11.30 23.00 -15.84
CA ASN A 568 -10.91 24.19 -16.60
C ASN A 568 -12.01 25.26 -16.76
N GLN A 569 -13.18 25.13 -16.12
CA GLN A 569 -14.27 26.12 -16.29
C GLN A 569 -14.51 27.05 -15.10
N GLU A 570 -13.63 27.14 -14.12
CA GLU A 570 -13.71 28.16 -13.06
C GLU A 570 -12.46 29.05 -13.01
N ASN A 571 -12.00 29.53 -14.17
CA ASN A 571 -11.08 30.69 -14.28
C ASN A 571 -11.75 31.81 -15.11
N GLU A 572 -12.87 32.32 -14.61
CA GLU A 572 -13.34 33.68 -14.88
C GLU A 572 -13.76 34.38 -13.58
#